data_caf5241782a9409e0a9823699344d818
#
_entry.id   caf5241782a9409e0a9823699344d818
#
_cell.length_a   1.000
_cell.length_b   1.000
_cell.length_c   1.000
_cell.angle_alpha   90.00
_cell.angle_beta   90.00
_cell.angle_gamma   90.00
#
_symmetry.space_group_name_H-M   'P 1'
#
loop_
_entity.id
_entity.type
_entity.pdbx_description
1 polymer ?
#
loop_
_entity_poly.entity_id
_entity_poly.type
_entity_poly.pdbx_seq_one_letter_code
_entity_poly.pdbx_strand_id
1 'polypeptide(L)'
;YNSKENTVLYEKFLWYIGTPFLVLVPVVLAIIRCAGQRKKHLRSGAVICVLLGLMGLSGCATAELEERNFPIEMAVSDMEQFDREWLNADESGNRMVDYSHMKVILLDQKFLEDAQNMDAFLEILEKKSDVPRNTYLAVAEDAEAVLKLQKNMEESVGTYLEDYFENVSEIKKTAYPTLGMLYQEQENKMETLFIPYVEEVDQKPAVTKYYVWKRGEAEGMFDSQTALLSFFTQNQKEEYTLTLADGVDVRLFAPHNQVVFSQTKEKQIIAEISCSGEILYEKPGWRQKLQSEYGQNLKSGDIKKMLEKELEDYFQQTAQKVEVDCANSYKKLGGQRRDWYLLYQKQPEQYEKDMEIIYRVKVDWVNMGE
;
A
#
# COMPACT_ATOMS: atom_id res chain seq x y z
N TYR A 1 16.04 -11.50 -30.59
CA TYR A 1 16.90 -11.59 -29.39
C TYR A 1 16.35 -12.57 -28.34
N ASN A 2 15.61 -13.63 -28.72
CA ASN A 2 14.90 -14.49 -27.75
C ASN A 2 15.23 -15.98 -27.89
N SER A 3 16.40 -16.32 -28.40
CA SER A 3 16.75 -17.76 -28.64
C SER A 3 17.54 -18.41 -27.50
N LYS A 4 18.21 -17.63 -26.64
CA LYS A 4 19.03 -18.17 -25.55
C LYS A 4 18.27 -18.42 -24.23
N GLU A 5 17.24 -17.61 -23.91
CA GLU A 5 16.44 -17.83 -22.71
C GLU A 5 15.52 -19.05 -22.81
N ASN A 6 14.95 -19.29 -23.98
CA ASN A 6 14.13 -20.48 -24.21
C ASN A 6 14.94 -21.79 -24.08
N THR A 7 16.24 -21.76 -24.38
CA THR A 7 17.09 -22.96 -24.25
C THR A 7 17.37 -23.31 -22.79
N VAL A 8 17.53 -22.30 -21.91
CA VAL A 8 17.76 -22.49 -20.45
C VAL A 8 16.50 -22.96 -19.73
N LEU A 9 15.33 -22.48 -20.14
CA LEU A 9 14.05 -22.96 -19.61
C LEU A 9 13.78 -24.42 -20.04
N TYR A 10 14.07 -24.78 -21.29
CA TYR A 10 13.91 -26.14 -21.80
C TYR A 10 14.84 -27.14 -21.10
N GLU A 11 16.08 -26.74 -20.80
CA GLU A 11 17.03 -27.59 -20.05
C GLU A 11 16.59 -27.76 -18.58
N LYS A 12 16.07 -26.71 -17.91
CA LYS A 12 15.53 -26.83 -16.56
C LYS A 12 14.26 -27.68 -16.51
N PHE A 13 13.40 -27.59 -17.52
CA PHE A 13 12.18 -28.37 -17.64
C PHE A 13 12.49 -29.87 -17.87
N LEU A 14 13.45 -30.20 -18.73
CA LEU A 14 13.94 -31.56 -18.92
C LEU A 14 14.57 -32.15 -17.64
N TRP A 15 15.24 -31.33 -16.83
CA TRP A 15 15.80 -31.77 -15.55
C TRP A 15 14.69 -32.05 -14.50
N TYR A 16 13.64 -31.25 -14.44
CA TYR A 16 12.55 -31.41 -13.47
C TYR A 16 11.63 -32.60 -13.76
N ILE A 17 11.40 -32.92 -15.03
CA ILE A 17 10.55 -34.06 -15.45
C ILE A 17 11.39 -35.30 -15.68
N GLY A 18 12.56 -35.15 -16.23
CA GLY A 18 13.45 -36.32 -16.59
C GLY A 18 14.06 -36.98 -15.37
N THR A 19 14.41 -36.27 -14.31
CA THR A 19 15.06 -36.86 -13.13
C THR A 19 14.15 -37.77 -12.30
N PRO A 20 12.86 -37.51 -12.03
CA PRO A 20 12.01 -38.50 -11.40
C PRO A 20 11.78 -39.74 -12.23
N PHE A 21 11.72 -39.64 -13.55
CA PHE A 21 11.57 -40.79 -14.45
C PHE A 21 12.82 -41.67 -14.49
N LEU A 22 14.01 -41.07 -14.50
CA LEU A 22 15.29 -41.77 -14.48
C LEU A 22 15.54 -42.58 -13.18
N VAL A 23 14.96 -42.11 -12.07
CA VAL A 23 15.07 -42.80 -10.77
C VAL A 23 13.93 -43.81 -10.58
N LEU A 24 12.70 -43.49 -11.00
CA LEU A 24 11.54 -44.35 -10.82
C LEU A 24 11.61 -45.64 -11.70
N VAL A 25 12.07 -45.52 -12.93
CA VAL A 25 12.16 -46.67 -13.86
C VAL A 25 13.11 -47.77 -13.32
N PRO A 26 14.33 -47.49 -12.84
CA PRO A 26 15.19 -48.51 -12.26
C PRO A 26 14.63 -49.11 -10.97
N VAL A 27 13.96 -48.30 -10.12
CA VAL A 27 13.35 -48.79 -8.89
C VAL A 27 12.18 -49.74 -9.19
N VAL A 28 11.32 -49.38 -10.14
CA VAL A 28 10.23 -50.24 -10.60
C VAL A 28 10.75 -51.52 -11.22
N LEU A 29 11.80 -51.47 -12.04
CA LEU A 29 12.45 -52.64 -12.62
C LEU A 29 13.14 -53.53 -11.57
N ALA A 30 13.72 -52.92 -10.52
CA ALA A 30 14.30 -53.66 -9.40
C ALA A 30 13.20 -54.37 -8.56
N ILE A 31 12.08 -53.72 -8.32
CA ILE A 31 10.92 -54.30 -7.61
C ILE A 31 10.33 -55.47 -8.45
N ILE A 32 10.20 -55.30 -9.78
CA ILE A 32 9.71 -56.37 -10.66
C ILE A 32 10.70 -57.54 -10.69
N ARG A 33 11.99 -57.29 -10.65
CA ARG A 33 13.04 -58.33 -10.63
C ARG A 33 13.07 -59.08 -9.30
N CYS A 34 12.90 -58.39 -8.16
CA CYS A 34 12.82 -59.02 -6.83
C CYS A 34 11.51 -59.80 -6.65
N ALA A 35 10.40 -59.36 -7.24
CA ALA A 35 9.11 -60.05 -7.19
C ALA A 35 9.06 -61.29 -8.13
N GLY A 36 10.05 -61.42 -8.98
CA GLY A 36 10.13 -62.49 -10.00
C GLY A 36 10.24 -63.92 -9.47
N GLN A 37 10.50 -64.13 -8.19
CA GLN A 37 10.68 -65.45 -7.58
C GLN A 37 9.48 -66.01 -6.78
N ARG A 38 8.40 -65.24 -6.56
CA ARG A 38 7.20 -65.72 -5.84
C ARG A 38 5.88 -65.22 -6.41
N LYS A 39 5.13 -66.15 -7.04
CA LYS A 39 3.71 -66.16 -7.39
C LYS A 39 3.18 -65.18 -8.45
N LYS A 40 2.54 -65.74 -9.49
CA LYS A 40 1.91 -65.05 -10.64
C LYS A 40 0.89 -63.94 -10.26
N HIS A 41 0.22 -64.02 -9.13
CA HIS A 41 -0.78 -63.03 -8.71
C HIS A 41 -0.19 -61.71 -8.20
N LEU A 42 1.07 -61.68 -7.71
CA LEU A 42 1.73 -60.46 -7.31
C LEU A 42 2.15 -59.57 -8.48
N ARG A 43 2.37 -60.17 -9.65
CA ARG A 43 2.75 -59.43 -10.88
C ARG A 43 1.61 -58.59 -11.42
N SER A 44 0.38 -59.10 -11.40
CA SER A 44 -0.81 -58.33 -11.84
C SER A 44 -1.12 -57.15 -10.93
N GLY A 45 -0.99 -57.32 -9.61
CA GLY A 45 -1.23 -56.24 -8.65
C GLY A 45 -0.21 -55.09 -8.77
N ALA A 46 1.06 -55.42 -8.92
CA ALA A 46 2.12 -54.39 -9.08
C ALA A 46 1.95 -53.58 -10.39
N VAL A 47 1.58 -54.23 -11.48
CA VAL A 47 1.31 -53.54 -12.78
C VAL A 47 0.09 -52.64 -12.68
N ILE A 48 -0.96 -53.10 -12.00
CA ILE A 48 -2.16 -52.28 -11.79
C ILE A 48 -1.86 -51.06 -10.89
N CYS A 49 -1.08 -51.20 -9.83
CA CYS A 49 -0.68 -50.06 -8.97
C CYS A 49 0.19 -49.06 -9.72
N VAL A 50 1.08 -49.48 -10.60
CA VAL A 50 1.89 -48.60 -11.44
C VAL A 50 1.03 -47.85 -12.47
N LEU A 51 0.07 -48.55 -13.08
CA LEU A 51 -0.85 -47.95 -14.05
C LEU A 51 -1.81 -46.95 -13.35
N LEU A 52 -2.30 -47.26 -12.17
CA LEU A 52 -3.12 -46.33 -11.36
C LEU A 52 -2.28 -45.15 -10.87
N GLY A 53 -1.03 -45.33 -10.50
CA GLY A 53 -0.11 -44.25 -10.15
C GLY A 53 0.21 -43.30 -11.33
N LEU A 54 0.37 -43.89 -12.54
CA LEU A 54 0.57 -43.11 -13.77
C LEU A 54 -0.70 -42.34 -14.20
N MET A 55 -1.89 -42.92 -13.99
CA MET A 55 -3.16 -42.24 -14.23
C MET A 55 -3.42 -41.12 -13.17
N GLY A 56 -2.93 -41.28 -11.94
CA GLY A 56 -3.04 -40.24 -10.90
C GLY A 56 -2.12 -39.03 -11.15
N LEU A 57 -1.04 -39.20 -11.91
CA LEU A 57 -0.13 -38.13 -12.30
C LEU A 57 -0.58 -37.32 -13.53
N SER A 58 -1.54 -37.84 -14.29
CA SER A 58 -2.09 -37.16 -15.48
C SER A 58 -3.34 -36.30 -15.19
N GLY A 59 -3.72 -36.13 -13.95
CA GLY A 59 -5.00 -35.54 -13.53
C GLY A 59 -5.03 -34.08 -13.12
N CYS A 60 -3.95 -33.34 -13.27
CA CYS A 60 -4.01 -31.87 -13.19
C CYS A 60 -3.87 -31.29 -14.59
N ALA A 61 -4.98 -31.11 -15.27
CA ALA A 61 -5.04 -30.21 -16.42
C ALA A 61 -4.92 -28.76 -15.89
N THR A 62 -3.72 -28.38 -15.49
CA THR A 62 -3.39 -26.97 -15.34
C THR A 62 -3.20 -26.43 -16.75
N ALA A 63 -4.00 -25.44 -17.15
CA ALA A 63 -3.78 -24.70 -18.38
C ALA A 63 -2.30 -24.31 -18.46
N GLU A 64 -1.67 -24.54 -19.60
CA GLU A 64 -0.26 -24.20 -19.79
C GLU A 64 -0.09 -22.70 -19.59
N LEU A 65 1.05 -22.25 -19.06
CA LEU A 65 1.35 -20.83 -18.83
C LEU A 65 1.17 -19.98 -20.10
N GLU A 66 1.42 -20.59 -21.27
CA GLU A 66 1.25 -19.94 -22.58
C GLU A 66 -0.23 -19.70 -22.95
N GLU A 67 -1.16 -20.37 -22.27
CA GLU A 67 -2.62 -20.21 -22.45
C GLU A 67 -3.21 -19.15 -21.48
N ARG A 68 -2.38 -18.56 -20.62
CA ARG A 68 -2.81 -17.53 -19.66
C ARG A 68 -2.37 -16.14 -20.08
N ASN A 69 -3.22 -15.17 -19.79
CA ASN A 69 -2.91 -13.76 -19.86
C ASN A 69 -2.78 -13.24 -18.42
N PHE A 70 -1.65 -12.60 -18.09
CA PHE A 70 -1.34 -12.07 -16.76
C PHE A 70 -1.39 -10.55 -16.78
N PRO A 71 -2.53 -9.92 -16.54
CA PRO A 71 -2.59 -8.47 -16.42
C PRO A 71 -1.80 -8.00 -15.21
N ILE A 72 -0.98 -6.96 -15.40
CA ILE A 72 -0.15 -6.36 -14.36
C ILE A 72 -0.81 -5.09 -13.81
N GLU A 73 -1.68 -4.48 -14.60
CA GLU A 73 -2.34 -3.22 -14.31
C GLU A 73 -3.78 -3.24 -14.81
N MET A 74 -4.63 -2.45 -14.17
CA MET A 74 -6.02 -2.31 -14.53
C MET A 74 -6.46 -0.84 -14.36
N ALA A 75 -7.19 -0.31 -15.31
CA ALA A 75 -7.94 0.94 -15.19
C ALA A 75 -9.42 0.62 -14.92
N VAL A 76 -10.02 1.34 -14.00
CA VAL A 76 -11.45 1.21 -13.67
C VAL A 76 -12.11 2.57 -13.74
N SER A 77 -12.90 2.80 -14.77
CA SER A 77 -13.60 4.07 -15.03
C SER A 77 -15.10 3.98 -14.85
N ASP A 78 -15.67 2.79 -15.02
CA ASP A 78 -17.09 2.55 -15.06
C ASP A 78 -17.42 1.13 -14.58
N MET A 79 -18.44 0.99 -13.71
CA MET A 79 -18.83 -0.33 -13.18
C MET A 79 -19.41 -1.25 -14.24
N GLU A 80 -20.19 -0.71 -15.20
CA GLU A 80 -20.79 -1.53 -16.25
C GLU A 80 -19.70 -2.09 -17.16
N GLN A 81 -18.69 -1.26 -17.50
CA GLN A 81 -17.54 -1.69 -18.27
C GLN A 81 -16.71 -2.71 -17.48
N PHE A 82 -16.39 -2.41 -16.22
CA PHE A 82 -15.62 -3.29 -15.35
C PHE A 82 -16.29 -4.67 -15.20
N ASP A 83 -17.58 -4.71 -14.84
CA ASP A 83 -18.33 -5.96 -14.66
C ASP A 83 -18.34 -6.78 -15.95
N ARG A 84 -18.58 -6.12 -17.09
CA ARG A 84 -18.59 -6.76 -18.42
C ARG A 84 -17.21 -7.29 -18.81
N GLU A 85 -16.16 -6.52 -18.66
CA GLU A 85 -14.79 -6.92 -19.00
C GLU A 85 -14.30 -8.02 -18.06
N TRP A 86 -14.62 -7.90 -16.78
CA TRP A 86 -14.25 -8.87 -15.75
C TRP A 86 -14.98 -10.21 -15.90
N LEU A 87 -16.28 -10.18 -16.15
CA LEU A 87 -17.05 -11.41 -16.35
C LEU A 87 -16.78 -12.09 -17.70
N ASN A 88 -16.53 -11.29 -18.75
CA ASN A 88 -16.26 -11.81 -20.08
C ASN A 88 -14.77 -12.08 -20.36
N ALA A 89 -13.88 -11.76 -19.45
CA ALA A 89 -12.45 -12.00 -19.61
C ALA A 89 -12.14 -13.48 -19.89
N ASP A 90 -12.90 -14.39 -19.26
CA ASP A 90 -12.79 -15.83 -19.46
C ASP A 90 -13.46 -16.31 -20.76
N GLU A 91 -14.45 -15.56 -21.29
CA GLU A 91 -15.26 -15.97 -22.45
C GLU A 91 -14.79 -15.38 -23.77
N SER A 92 -14.14 -14.22 -23.76
CA SER A 92 -13.82 -13.44 -24.96
C SER A 92 -12.39 -13.68 -25.52
N GLY A 93 -11.53 -14.31 -24.73
CA GLY A 93 -10.13 -14.52 -25.08
C GLY A 93 -9.77 -15.97 -25.41
N ASN A 94 -8.77 -16.16 -26.30
CA ASN A 94 -8.15 -17.46 -26.51
C ASN A 94 -7.29 -17.93 -25.32
N ARG A 95 -7.24 -17.14 -24.23
CA ARG A 95 -6.40 -17.38 -23.05
C ARG A 95 -7.18 -17.07 -21.79
N MET A 96 -7.01 -17.92 -20.78
CA MET A 96 -7.53 -17.67 -19.44
C MET A 96 -6.82 -16.45 -18.83
N VAL A 97 -7.58 -15.54 -18.23
CA VAL A 97 -7.02 -14.38 -17.53
C VAL A 97 -6.69 -14.77 -16.08
N ASP A 98 -5.45 -14.54 -15.67
CA ASP A 98 -4.95 -14.84 -14.33
C ASP A 98 -4.45 -13.55 -13.69
N TYR A 99 -5.19 -13.04 -12.72
CA TYR A 99 -4.92 -11.76 -12.06
C TYR A 99 -3.89 -11.85 -10.92
N SER A 100 -3.28 -13.02 -10.70
CA SER A 100 -2.29 -13.22 -9.61
C SER A 100 -1.04 -12.35 -9.72
N HIS A 101 -0.82 -11.74 -10.88
CA HIS A 101 0.29 -10.83 -11.15
C HIS A 101 -0.11 -9.35 -11.14
N MET A 102 -1.35 -9.03 -10.75
CA MET A 102 -1.83 -7.65 -10.66
C MET A 102 -0.99 -6.86 -9.65
N LYS A 103 -0.43 -5.74 -10.09
CA LYS A 103 0.45 -4.87 -9.30
C LYS A 103 -0.24 -3.58 -8.90
N VAL A 104 -0.98 -2.97 -9.83
CA VAL A 104 -1.61 -1.68 -9.63
C VAL A 104 -3.02 -1.66 -10.21
N ILE A 105 -3.97 -1.12 -9.46
CA ILE A 105 -5.30 -0.75 -9.93
C ILE A 105 -5.41 0.77 -9.92
N LEU A 106 -5.68 1.34 -11.08
CA LEU A 106 -5.93 2.76 -11.28
C LEU A 106 -7.45 2.98 -11.36
N LEU A 107 -7.97 3.79 -10.44
CA LEU A 107 -9.39 4.15 -10.39
C LEU A 107 -9.57 5.55 -10.97
N ASP A 108 -10.58 5.74 -11.80
CA ASP A 108 -11.00 7.09 -12.15
C ASP A 108 -11.50 7.82 -10.90
N GLN A 109 -11.19 9.11 -10.80
CA GLN A 109 -11.65 9.94 -9.69
C GLN A 109 -13.16 9.85 -9.50
N LYS A 110 -13.94 9.97 -10.58
CA LYS A 110 -15.41 9.89 -10.56
C LYS A 110 -15.91 8.52 -10.08
N PHE A 111 -15.18 7.47 -10.40
CA PHE A 111 -15.50 6.12 -9.93
C PHE A 111 -15.32 5.99 -8.42
N LEU A 112 -14.20 6.52 -7.90
CA LEU A 112 -13.89 6.52 -6.46
C LEU A 112 -14.89 7.37 -5.65
N GLU A 113 -15.39 8.47 -6.22
CA GLU A 113 -16.35 9.36 -5.57
C GLU A 113 -17.75 8.74 -5.41
N ASP A 114 -18.06 7.67 -6.13
CA ASP A 114 -19.32 6.95 -6.00
C ASP A 114 -19.19 5.75 -5.06
N ALA A 115 -19.70 5.91 -3.84
CA ALA A 115 -19.62 4.87 -2.81
C ALA A 115 -20.31 3.56 -3.24
N GLN A 116 -21.38 3.59 -4.05
CA GLN A 116 -22.07 2.38 -4.53
C GLN A 116 -21.20 1.63 -5.53
N ASN A 117 -20.50 2.34 -6.41
CA ASN A 117 -19.55 1.76 -7.35
C ASN A 117 -18.40 1.08 -6.59
N MET A 118 -17.86 1.74 -5.56
CA MET A 118 -16.77 1.18 -4.76
C MET A 118 -17.19 -0.06 -3.98
N ASP A 119 -18.37 -0.08 -3.38
CA ASP A 119 -18.90 -1.26 -2.71
C ASP A 119 -19.06 -2.44 -3.67
N ALA A 120 -19.65 -2.21 -4.83
CA ALA A 120 -19.84 -3.24 -5.85
C ALA A 120 -18.49 -3.75 -6.41
N PHE A 121 -17.55 -2.86 -6.67
CA PHE A 121 -16.20 -3.18 -7.11
C PHE A 121 -15.46 -4.07 -6.13
N LEU A 122 -15.47 -3.72 -4.85
CA LEU A 122 -14.83 -4.51 -3.81
C LEU A 122 -15.48 -5.89 -3.64
N GLU A 123 -16.81 -5.97 -3.72
CA GLU A 123 -17.54 -7.24 -3.67
C GLU A 123 -17.16 -8.18 -4.84
N ILE A 124 -17.01 -7.64 -6.05
CA ILE A 124 -16.57 -8.43 -7.22
C ILE A 124 -15.14 -8.92 -7.04
N LEU A 125 -14.21 -8.04 -6.63
CA LEU A 125 -12.81 -8.42 -6.40
C LEU A 125 -12.66 -9.45 -5.28
N GLU A 126 -13.47 -9.37 -4.23
CA GLU A 126 -13.43 -10.34 -3.13
C GLU A 126 -13.86 -11.74 -3.59
N LYS A 127 -14.82 -11.82 -4.51
CA LYS A 127 -15.26 -13.10 -5.12
C LYS A 127 -14.20 -13.72 -6.03
N LYS A 128 -13.29 -12.91 -6.56
CA LYS A 128 -12.15 -13.32 -7.38
C LYS A 128 -10.89 -13.38 -6.51
N SER A 129 -10.60 -14.54 -5.95
CA SER A 129 -9.51 -14.75 -4.99
C SER A 129 -8.10 -14.67 -5.59
N ASP A 130 -7.96 -14.53 -6.89
CA ASP A 130 -6.70 -14.49 -7.61
C ASP A 130 -6.07 -13.09 -7.67
N VAL A 131 -6.82 -12.01 -7.35
CA VAL A 131 -6.23 -10.66 -7.23
C VAL A 131 -5.48 -10.52 -5.91
N PRO A 132 -4.18 -10.22 -5.92
CA PRO A 132 -3.39 -10.13 -4.70
C PRO A 132 -3.85 -8.98 -3.80
N ARG A 133 -3.93 -9.21 -2.50
CA ARG A 133 -4.27 -8.16 -1.53
C ARG A 133 -3.20 -7.06 -1.39
N ASN A 134 -1.98 -7.33 -1.84
CA ASN A 134 -0.89 -6.35 -1.88
C ASN A 134 -0.86 -5.52 -3.17
N THR A 135 -1.84 -5.68 -4.08
CA THR A 135 -2.03 -4.83 -5.25
C THR A 135 -2.21 -3.38 -4.80
N TYR A 136 -1.38 -2.48 -5.32
CA TYR A 136 -1.46 -1.06 -5.00
C TYR A 136 -2.68 -0.40 -5.64
N LEU A 137 -3.18 0.64 -4.97
CA LEU A 137 -4.29 1.46 -5.46
C LEU A 137 -3.77 2.86 -5.78
N ALA A 138 -4.22 3.40 -6.90
CA ALA A 138 -3.99 4.78 -7.26
C ALA A 138 -5.24 5.36 -7.94
N VAL A 139 -5.36 6.68 -7.95
CA VAL A 139 -6.47 7.42 -8.57
C VAL A 139 -5.92 8.31 -9.67
N ALA A 140 -6.68 8.48 -10.74
CA ALA A 140 -6.38 9.43 -11.80
C ALA A 140 -7.66 10.13 -12.25
N GLU A 141 -7.54 11.27 -12.94
CA GLU A 141 -8.70 11.90 -13.61
C GLU A 141 -9.27 10.97 -14.70
N ASP A 142 -8.38 10.34 -15.47
CA ASP A 142 -8.66 9.35 -16.50
C ASP A 142 -7.60 8.24 -16.40
N ALA A 143 -7.98 7.12 -15.77
CA ALA A 143 -7.09 6.00 -15.52
C ALA A 143 -6.60 5.35 -16.83
N GLU A 144 -7.45 5.27 -17.84
CA GLU A 144 -7.04 4.75 -19.15
C GLU A 144 -6.02 5.66 -19.85
N ALA A 145 -6.16 6.98 -19.73
CA ALA A 145 -5.19 7.91 -20.29
C ALA A 145 -3.81 7.72 -19.66
N VAL A 146 -3.76 7.49 -18.35
CA VAL A 146 -2.51 7.17 -17.63
C VAL A 146 -1.89 5.86 -18.14
N LEU A 147 -2.68 4.80 -18.34
CA LEU A 147 -2.17 3.54 -18.90
C LEU A 147 -1.64 3.72 -20.34
N LYS A 148 -2.22 4.62 -21.13
CA LYS A 148 -1.75 4.92 -22.49
C LYS A 148 -0.36 5.56 -22.54
N LEU A 149 0.17 6.09 -21.41
CA LEU A 149 1.54 6.62 -21.30
C LEU A 149 2.60 5.54 -21.52
N GLN A 150 2.26 4.26 -21.37
CA GLN A 150 3.14 3.13 -21.67
C GLN A 150 3.82 3.24 -23.04
N LYS A 151 3.18 3.87 -24.02
CA LYS A 151 3.75 4.08 -25.37
C LYS A 151 5.07 4.86 -25.35
N ASN A 152 5.32 5.62 -24.28
CA ASN A 152 6.49 6.48 -24.10
C ASN A 152 7.49 5.88 -23.09
N MET A 153 7.24 4.65 -22.60
CA MET A 153 7.99 4.02 -21.55
C MET A 153 8.58 2.67 -22.01
N GLU A 154 9.67 2.24 -21.40
CA GLU A 154 10.30 0.95 -21.68
C GLU A 154 9.59 -0.22 -20.96
N GLU A 155 8.83 0.09 -19.92
CA GLU A 155 8.09 -0.86 -19.07
C GLU A 155 6.60 -0.51 -18.99
N SER A 156 5.79 -1.41 -18.43
CA SER A 156 4.37 -1.13 -18.20
C SER A 156 4.19 -0.04 -17.15
N VAL A 157 3.08 0.70 -17.22
CA VAL A 157 2.73 1.71 -16.21
C VAL A 157 2.59 1.07 -14.83
N GLY A 158 2.00 -0.14 -14.76
CA GLY A 158 1.84 -0.87 -13.51
C GLY A 158 3.17 -1.26 -12.88
N THR A 159 4.15 -1.74 -13.67
CA THR A 159 5.50 -2.02 -13.16
C THR A 159 6.19 -0.74 -12.68
N TYR A 160 6.13 0.32 -13.47
CA TYR A 160 6.70 1.62 -13.09
C TYR A 160 6.12 2.18 -11.79
N LEU A 161 4.80 2.12 -11.63
CA LEU A 161 4.13 2.60 -10.41
C LEU A 161 4.42 1.70 -9.21
N GLU A 162 4.46 0.36 -9.40
CA GLU A 162 4.87 -0.57 -8.34
C GLU A 162 6.28 -0.22 -7.86
N ASP A 163 7.24 -0.12 -8.78
CA ASP A 163 8.63 0.24 -8.45
C ASP A 163 8.72 1.61 -7.77
N TYR A 164 7.92 2.57 -8.20
CA TYR A 164 7.83 3.88 -7.55
C TYR A 164 7.33 3.75 -6.11
N PHE A 165 6.23 3.00 -5.89
CA PHE A 165 5.64 2.83 -4.56
C PHE A 165 6.56 2.03 -3.64
N GLU A 166 7.21 0.98 -4.13
CA GLU A 166 8.16 0.18 -3.36
C GLU A 166 9.42 0.98 -3.02
N ASN A 167 10.07 1.61 -4.00
CA ASN A 167 11.29 2.36 -3.78
C ASN A 167 11.07 3.58 -2.86
N VAL A 168 9.97 4.31 -3.04
CA VAL A 168 9.64 5.42 -2.14
C VAL A 168 9.29 4.90 -0.75
N SER A 169 8.60 3.75 -0.67
CA SER A 169 8.28 3.13 0.62
C SER A 169 9.52 2.61 1.34
N GLU A 170 10.48 2.01 0.62
CA GLU A 170 11.75 1.54 1.22
C GLU A 170 12.64 2.69 1.69
N ILE A 171 12.81 3.72 0.85
CA ILE A 171 13.69 4.85 1.16
C ILE A 171 13.05 5.78 2.21
N LYS A 172 11.74 5.99 2.13
CA LYS A 172 11.02 6.96 2.97
C LYS A 172 10.03 6.30 3.92
N LYS A 173 9.94 4.98 3.94
CA LYS A 173 9.01 4.15 4.72
C LYS A 173 7.57 4.67 4.67
N THR A 174 7.11 5.02 3.49
CA THR A 174 5.74 5.45 3.25
C THR A 174 4.92 4.22 2.85
N ALA A 175 3.92 3.87 3.63
CA ALA A 175 3.01 2.79 3.29
C ALA A 175 1.94 3.31 2.33
N TYR A 176 2.06 2.98 1.05
CA TYR A 176 1.01 3.27 0.09
C TYR A 176 -0.16 2.29 0.24
N PRO A 177 -1.41 2.77 0.05
CA PRO A 177 -2.59 1.93 0.18
C PRO A 177 -2.60 0.78 -0.81
N THR A 178 -2.95 -0.40 -0.30
CA THR A 178 -3.17 -1.61 -1.07
C THR A 178 -4.64 -2.01 -1.02
N LEU A 179 -5.03 -2.91 -1.91
CA LEU A 179 -6.37 -3.51 -1.91
C LEU A 179 -6.72 -4.12 -0.54
N GLY A 180 -5.75 -4.76 0.12
CA GLY A 180 -5.95 -5.32 1.46
C GLY A 180 -6.23 -4.27 2.53
N MET A 181 -5.61 -3.09 2.45
CA MET A 181 -5.91 -1.97 3.36
C MET A 181 -7.29 -1.39 3.09
N LEU A 182 -7.68 -1.30 1.82
CA LEU A 182 -9.02 -0.83 1.46
C LEU A 182 -10.12 -1.77 1.97
N TYR A 183 -9.95 -3.09 1.86
CA TYR A 183 -10.87 -4.07 2.47
C TYR A 183 -10.96 -3.91 3.99
N GLN A 184 -9.82 -3.73 4.67
CA GLN A 184 -9.81 -3.53 6.11
C GLN A 184 -10.54 -2.26 6.51
N GLU A 185 -10.39 -1.18 5.75
CA GLU A 185 -11.08 0.07 6.00
C GLU A 185 -12.59 -0.05 5.75
N GLN A 186 -12.99 -0.72 4.67
CA GLN A 186 -14.38 -0.98 4.34
C GLN A 186 -15.11 -1.76 5.45
N GLU A 187 -14.44 -2.78 6.03
CA GLU A 187 -14.99 -3.58 7.13
C GLU A 187 -15.03 -2.83 8.46
N ASN A 188 -13.94 -2.17 8.80
CA ASN A 188 -13.73 -1.63 10.15
C ASN A 188 -14.08 -0.16 10.27
N LYS A 189 -14.03 0.61 9.18
CA LYS A 189 -14.29 2.06 9.11
C LYS A 189 -13.48 2.87 10.12
N MET A 190 -12.21 2.47 10.34
CA MET A 190 -11.36 2.99 11.41
C MET A 190 -10.17 3.81 10.92
N GLU A 191 -9.79 3.67 9.65
CA GLU A 191 -8.57 4.28 9.12
C GLU A 191 -8.90 5.36 8.09
N THR A 192 -8.01 6.32 8.01
CA THR A 192 -7.97 7.27 6.90
C THR A 192 -6.87 6.81 5.95
N LEU A 193 -7.20 6.52 4.71
CA LEU A 193 -6.26 6.13 3.67
C LEU A 193 -5.99 7.32 2.74
N PHE A 194 -4.72 7.50 2.41
CA PHE A 194 -4.28 8.49 1.42
C PHE A 194 -3.88 7.76 0.15
N ILE A 195 -4.81 7.68 -0.81
CA ILE A 195 -4.62 6.99 -2.09
C ILE A 195 -3.86 7.95 -3.03
N PRO A 196 -2.72 7.55 -3.60
CA PRO A 196 -1.95 8.41 -4.49
C PRO A 196 -2.74 8.80 -5.74
N TYR A 197 -2.73 10.08 -6.08
CA TYR A 197 -3.31 10.61 -7.30
C TYR A 197 -2.22 10.79 -8.36
N VAL A 198 -2.40 10.11 -9.48
CA VAL A 198 -1.42 10.01 -10.56
C VAL A 198 -1.84 10.89 -11.73
N GLU A 199 -0.95 11.76 -12.15
CA GLU A 199 -1.10 12.62 -13.33
C GLU A 199 0.07 12.41 -14.29
N GLU A 200 -0.12 12.80 -15.54
CA GLU A 200 0.97 12.88 -16.50
C GLU A 200 1.87 14.09 -16.19
N VAL A 201 3.14 13.85 -15.95
CA VAL A 201 4.18 14.88 -15.84
C VAL A 201 5.35 14.46 -16.72
N ASP A 202 5.75 15.31 -17.64
CA ASP A 202 6.86 15.03 -18.57
C ASP A 202 6.72 13.67 -19.31
N GLN A 203 5.50 13.34 -19.75
CA GLN A 203 5.13 12.11 -20.45
C GLN A 203 5.28 10.82 -19.60
N LYS A 204 5.32 10.94 -18.29
CA LYS A 204 5.39 9.82 -17.35
C LYS A 204 4.31 9.94 -16.26
N PRO A 205 3.86 8.83 -15.68
CA PRO A 205 3.01 8.87 -14.50
C PRO A 205 3.77 9.44 -13.30
N ALA A 206 3.16 10.37 -12.58
CA ALA A 206 3.73 10.96 -11.37
C ALA A 206 2.66 11.14 -10.29
N VAL A 207 3.02 10.88 -9.04
CA VAL A 207 2.15 11.16 -7.89
C VAL A 207 2.28 12.63 -7.53
N THR A 208 1.20 13.38 -7.69
CA THR A 208 1.17 14.84 -7.46
C THR A 208 0.37 15.22 -6.23
N LYS A 209 -0.66 14.45 -5.89
CA LYS A 209 -1.60 14.67 -4.81
C LYS A 209 -2.02 13.34 -4.20
N TYR A 210 -2.94 13.40 -3.24
CA TYR A 210 -3.54 12.22 -2.63
C TYR A 210 -5.04 12.39 -2.49
N TYR A 211 -5.76 11.32 -2.75
CA TYR A 211 -7.17 11.24 -2.48
C TYR A 211 -7.40 10.64 -1.10
N VAL A 212 -8.23 11.26 -0.28
CA VAL A 212 -8.55 10.72 1.04
C VAL A 212 -9.76 9.81 0.94
N TRP A 213 -9.59 8.59 1.39
CA TRP A 213 -10.63 7.59 1.56
C TRP A 213 -10.83 7.30 3.04
N LYS A 214 -12.07 7.38 3.49
CA LYS A 214 -12.41 7.24 4.90
C LYS A 214 -13.83 6.73 5.07
N ARG A 215 -14.01 5.70 5.89
CA ARG A 215 -15.29 5.09 6.20
C ARG A 215 -16.14 4.62 5.02
N GLY A 216 -15.46 4.20 3.98
CA GLY A 216 -16.12 3.76 2.76
C GLY A 216 -16.50 4.90 1.80
N GLU A 217 -16.00 6.12 2.03
CA GLU A 217 -16.31 7.29 1.21
C GLU A 217 -15.06 8.08 0.84
N ALA A 218 -15.12 8.73 -0.30
CA ALA A 218 -14.08 9.64 -0.78
C ALA A 218 -14.31 11.03 -0.21
N GLU A 219 -13.37 11.55 0.58
CA GLU A 219 -13.47 12.86 1.26
C GLU A 219 -12.91 14.01 0.40
N GLY A 220 -12.17 13.69 -0.66
CA GLY A 220 -11.60 14.67 -1.56
C GLY A 220 -10.09 14.57 -1.73
N MET A 221 -9.55 15.55 -2.46
CA MET A 221 -8.14 15.57 -2.87
C MET A 221 -7.33 16.54 -2.01
N PHE A 222 -6.17 16.09 -1.55
CA PHE A 222 -5.28 16.86 -0.68
C PHE A 222 -3.86 16.93 -1.26
N ASP A 223 -3.17 17.98 -0.87
CA ASP A 223 -1.77 18.15 -1.29
C ASP A 223 -0.84 17.11 -0.66
N SER A 224 0.31 16.95 -1.28
CA SER A 224 1.32 15.98 -0.82
C SER A 224 1.84 16.29 0.59
N GLN A 225 1.85 17.55 1.02
CA GLN A 225 2.34 17.92 2.36
C GLN A 225 1.39 17.41 3.44
N THR A 226 0.07 17.55 3.22
CA THR A 226 -0.94 17.05 4.16
C THR A 226 -0.86 15.53 4.29
N ALA A 227 -0.78 14.81 3.18
CA ALA A 227 -0.64 13.35 3.20
C ALA A 227 0.66 12.91 3.87
N LEU A 228 1.77 13.57 3.57
CA LEU A 228 3.07 13.29 4.18
C LEU A 228 3.07 13.54 5.70
N LEU A 229 2.34 14.57 6.16
CA LEU A 229 2.14 14.79 7.60
C LEU A 229 1.43 13.60 8.24
N SER A 230 0.34 13.11 7.63
CA SER A 230 -0.38 11.94 8.14
C SER A 230 0.52 10.70 8.20
N PHE A 231 1.26 10.42 7.13
CA PHE A 231 2.23 9.31 7.12
C PHE A 231 3.30 9.44 8.21
N PHE A 232 3.79 10.65 8.45
CA PHE A 232 4.76 10.92 9.51
C PHE A 232 4.15 10.73 10.90
N THR A 233 2.97 11.28 11.16
CA THR A 233 2.29 11.17 12.46
C THR A 233 1.83 9.74 12.78
N GLN A 234 1.64 8.90 11.77
CA GLN A 234 1.29 7.49 11.92
C GLN A 234 2.51 6.54 11.95
N ASN A 235 3.73 7.06 11.97
CA ASN A 235 4.98 6.28 11.85
C ASN A 235 5.09 5.48 10.54
N GLN A 236 4.43 5.94 9.48
CA GLN A 236 4.48 5.33 8.14
C GLN A 236 5.55 5.96 7.25
N LYS A 237 6.23 7.00 7.74
CA LYS A 237 7.31 7.70 7.04
C LYS A 237 8.43 8.06 8.02
N GLU A 238 9.67 7.78 7.64
CA GLU A 238 10.82 8.02 8.54
C GLU A 238 11.29 9.46 8.55
N GLU A 239 11.09 10.22 7.49
CA GLU A 239 11.52 11.62 7.44
C GLU A 239 10.49 12.52 6.75
N TYR A 240 10.44 13.76 7.18
CA TYR A 240 9.53 14.77 6.68
C TYR A 240 10.23 16.14 6.65
N THR A 241 10.24 16.76 5.48
CA THR A 241 10.82 18.10 5.30
C THR A 241 9.70 19.12 5.12
N LEU A 242 9.78 20.22 5.84
CA LEU A 242 8.82 21.32 5.76
C LEU A 242 9.47 22.66 5.91
N THR A 243 8.82 23.70 5.35
CA THR A 243 9.22 25.09 5.54
C THR A 243 8.31 25.73 6.57
N LEU A 244 8.85 26.20 7.67
CA LEU A 244 8.13 26.95 8.68
C LEU A 244 7.81 28.38 8.22
N ALA A 245 6.84 29.02 8.88
CA ALA A 245 6.29 30.32 8.47
C ALA A 245 7.36 31.40 8.30
N ASP A 246 8.41 31.38 9.10
CA ASP A 246 9.51 32.35 9.06
C ASP A 246 10.60 32.04 8.02
N GLY A 247 10.38 31.05 7.15
CA GLY A 247 11.31 30.66 6.10
C GLY A 247 12.51 29.85 6.61
N VAL A 248 12.27 28.99 7.58
CA VAL A 248 13.21 28.00 8.08
C VAL A 248 12.80 26.65 7.57
N ASP A 249 13.70 25.99 6.82
CA ASP A 249 13.47 24.63 6.38
C ASP A 249 14.00 23.67 7.44
N VAL A 250 13.12 22.78 7.89
CA VAL A 250 13.45 21.76 8.87
C VAL A 250 13.20 20.38 8.30
N ARG A 251 14.07 19.43 8.65
CA ARG A 251 13.87 18.01 8.41
C ARG A 251 13.62 17.33 9.74
N LEU A 252 12.50 16.64 9.84
CA LEU A 252 12.14 15.80 10.98
C LEU A 252 12.31 14.33 10.57
N PHE A 253 12.87 13.51 11.45
CA PHE A 253 13.16 12.11 11.15
C PHE A 253 13.04 11.23 12.40
N ALA A 254 12.97 9.91 12.18
CA ALA A 254 12.82 8.90 13.21
C ALA A 254 11.65 9.20 14.18
N PRO A 255 10.42 9.37 13.69
CA PRO A 255 9.27 9.69 14.53
C PRO A 255 8.98 8.55 15.51
N HIS A 256 8.62 8.94 16.72
CA HIS A 256 8.02 8.06 17.71
C HIS A 256 6.74 8.72 18.22
N ASN A 257 5.61 8.32 17.70
CA ASN A 257 4.36 9.00 17.91
C ASN A 257 3.43 8.19 18.80
N GLN A 258 2.82 8.87 19.75
CA GLN A 258 1.87 8.31 20.69
C GLN A 258 0.59 9.11 20.73
N VAL A 259 -0.55 8.44 20.70
CA VAL A 259 -1.86 9.05 20.94
C VAL A 259 -2.24 8.77 22.39
N VAL A 260 -2.48 9.85 23.15
CA VAL A 260 -2.87 9.79 24.56
C VAL A 260 -4.27 10.35 24.71
N PHE A 261 -5.20 9.53 25.20
CA PHE A 261 -6.56 9.97 25.52
C PHE A 261 -6.56 10.62 26.90
N SER A 262 -6.96 11.90 26.97
CA SER A 262 -7.02 12.64 28.25
C SER A 262 -7.95 11.94 29.24
N GLN A 263 -7.50 11.83 30.48
CA GLN A 263 -8.32 11.32 31.58
C GLN A 263 -9.06 12.43 32.31
N THR A 264 -8.57 13.66 32.22
CA THR A 264 -9.06 14.80 32.96
C THR A 264 -10.02 15.68 32.16
N LYS A 265 -9.94 15.66 30.84
CA LYS A 265 -10.80 16.43 29.96
C LYS A 265 -11.49 15.47 28.99
N GLU A 266 -12.78 15.31 29.14
CA GLU A 266 -13.58 14.52 28.21
C GLU A 266 -13.43 15.06 26.78
N LYS A 267 -13.41 14.14 25.81
CA LYS A 267 -13.35 14.46 24.40
C LYS A 267 -12.08 15.21 23.97
N GLN A 268 -10.96 15.03 24.67
CA GLN A 268 -9.68 15.57 24.27
C GLN A 268 -8.64 14.47 24.08
N ILE A 269 -7.90 14.57 22.99
CA ILE A 269 -6.81 13.66 22.60
C ILE A 269 -5.54 14.48 22.44
N ILE A 270 -4.44 13.93 22.89
CA ILE A 270 -3.12 14.51 22.70
C ILE A 270 -2.36 13.59 21.75
N ALA A 271 -2.01 14.08 20.58
CA ALA A 271 -1.09 13.44 19.66
C ALA A 271 0.33 13.91 19.99
N GLU A 272 1.06 13.10 20.75
CA GLU A 272 2.46 13.38 21.12
C GLU A 272 3.38 12.87 20.02
N ILE A 273 4.13 13.76 19.40
CA ILE A 273 5.12 13.47 18.37
C ILE A 273 6.49 13.74 18.97
N SER A 274 7.31 12.68 19.06
CA SER A 274 8.70 12.79 19.43
C SER A 274 9.55 12.38 18.23
N CYS A 275 10.50 13.22 17.82
CA CYS A 275 11.33 12.97 16.66
C CYS A 275 12.69 13.63 16.82
N SER A 276 13.64 13.26 15.97
CA SER A 276 14.85 14.05 15.77
C SER A 276 14.60 15.09 14.69
N GLY A 277 15.34 16.20 14.73
CA GLY A 277 15.20 17.27 13.75
C GLY A 277 16.50 17.98 13.45
N GLU A 278 16.62 18.50 12.23
CA GLU A 278 17.71 19.37 11.85
C GLU A 278 17.19 20.57 11.05
N ILE A 279 17.87 21.69 11.15
CA ILE A 279 17.62 22.86 10.32
C ILE A 279 18.43 22.70 9.04
N LEU A 280 17.74 22.62 7.89
CA LEU A 280 18.37 22.53 6.57
C LEU A 280 18.75 23.92 6.02
N TYR A 281 17.88 24.90 6.28
CA TYR A 281 18.05 26.25 5.78
C TYR A 281 17.42 27.26 6.73
N GLU A 282 18.12 28.38 6.93
CA GLU A 282 17.63 29.53 7.66
C GLU A 282 17.57 30.74 6.70
N LYS A 283 16.41 31.36 6.56
CA LYS A 283 16.30 32.59 5.78
C LYS A 283 17.24 33.66 6.34
N PRO A 284 18.01 34.37 5.50
CA PRO A 284 18.88 35.45 5.95
C PRO A 284 18.14 36.49 6.82
N GLY A 285 18.65 36.77 8.00
CA GLY A 285 18.02 37.67 8.96
C GLY A 285 17.08 37.04 9.95
N TRP A 286 16.76 35.74 9.82
CA TRP A 286 15.86 35.05 10.75
C TRP A 286 16.32 35.14 12.22
N ARG A 287 17.58 34.82 12.50
CA ARG A 287 18.12 34.93 13.89
C ARG A 287 18.12 36.34 14.41
N GLN A 288 18.40 37.35 13.56
CA GLN A 288 18.31 38.76 13.96
C GLN A 288 16.87 39.16 14.26
N LYS A 289 15.89 38.68 13.49
CA LYS A 289 14.47 38.88 13.77
C LYS A 289 14.11 38.32 15.14
N LEU A 290 14.49 37.08 15.43
CA LEU A 290 14.24 36.46 16.74
C LEU A 290 14.90 37.24 17.88
N GLN A 291 16.14 37.70 17.73
CA GLN A 291 16.83 38.52 18.74
C GLN A 291 16.13 39.87 18.97
N SER A 292 15.53 40.45 17.92
CA SER A 292 14.78 41.72 18.07
C SER A 292 13.44 41.52 18.75
N GLU A 293 12.78 40.38 18.56
CA GLU A 293 11.46 40.09 19.14
C GLU A 293 11.57 39.55 20.57
N TYR A 294 12.56 38.76 20.88
CA TYR A 294 12.69 38.02 22.15
C TYR A 294 13.89 38.44 23.02
N GLY A 295 14.72 39.36 22.55
CA GLY A 295 15.88 39.90 23.26
C GLY A 295 17.25 39.34 22.80
N GLN A 296 18.30 40.10 23.04
CA GLN A 296 19.65 39.78 22.57
C GLN A 296 20.31 38.55 23.23
N ASN A 297 19.72 38.04 24.34
CA ASN A 297 20.30 36.91 25.08
C ASN A 297 19.58 35.58 24.81
N LEU A 298 19.01 35.40 23.63
CA LEU A 298 18.37 34.15 23.23
C LEU A 298 19.35 32.98 23.32
N LYS A 299 19.03 32.01 24.14
CA LYS A 299 19.80 30.76 24.25
C LYS A 299 19.30 29.75 23.22
N SER A 300 20.15 28.81 22.85
CA SER A 300 19.80 27.69 21.96
C SER A 300 18.53 26.96 22.42
N GLY A 301 18.34 26.77 23.73
CA GLY A 301 17.15 26.14 24.29
C GLY A 301 15.85 26.93 24.09
N ASP A 302 15.91 28.25 23.98
CA ASP A 302 14.75 29.08 23.70
C ASP A 302 14.34 28.96 22.23
N ILE A 303 15.33 28.95 21.32
CA ILE A 303 15.12 28.74 19.89
C ILE A 303 14.47 27.35 19.65
N LYS A 304 14.99 26.31 20.33
CA LYS A 304 14.42 24.96 20.25
C LYS A 304 12.93 24.93 20.60
N LYS A 305 12.54 25.55 21.74
CA LYS A 305 11.14 25.64 22.15
C LYS A 305 10.26 26.44 21.19
N MET A 306 10.81 27.47 20.56
CA MET A 306 10.07 28.24 19.57
C MET A 306 9.79 27.42 18.32
N LEU A 307 10.81 26.70 17.82
CA LEU A 307 10.63 25.80 16.67
C LEU A 307 9.66 24.66 16.97
N GLU A 308 9.71 24.09 18.18
CA GLU A 308 8.74 23.08 18.61
C GLU A 308 7.31 23.65 18.62
N LYS A 309 7.13 24.87 19.14
CA LYS A 309 5.83 25.54 19.13
C LYS A 309 5.34 25.84 17.70
N GLU A 310 6.21 26.28 16.84
CA GLU A 310 5.88 26.56 15.43
C GLU A 310 5.49 25.25 14.68
N LEU A 311 6.12 24.13 15.01
CA LEU A 311 5.75 22.81 14.50
C LEU A 311 4.38 22.35 15.05
N GLU A 312 4.09 22.56 16.34
CA GLU A 312 2.78 22.27 16.91
C GLU A 312 1.68 23.06 16.19
N ASP A 313 1.90 24.35 15.98
CA ASP A 313 0.95 25.22 15.30
C ASP A 313 0.77 24.80 13.82
N TYR A 314 1.87 24.43 13.14
CA TYR A 314 1.82 23.93 11.77
C TYR A 314 1.00 22.63 11.69
N PHE A 315 1.24 21.67 12.56
CA PHE A 315 0.51 20.39 12.57
C PHE A 315 -0.96 20.58 12.91
N GLN A 316 -1.25 21.45 13.88
CA GLN A 316 -2.62 21.78 14.27
C GLN A 316 -3.41 22.43 13.13
N GLN A 317 -2.79 23.41 12.43
CA GLN A 317 -3.42 24.08 11.29
C GLN A 317 -3.62 23.14 10.10
N THR A 318 -2.66 22.27 9.82
CA THR A 318 -2.77 21.29 8.74
C THR A 318 -3.90 20.31 9.02
N ALA A 319 -3.98 19.77 10.23
CA ALA A 319 -5.05 18.84 10.61
C ALA A 319 -6.45 19.49 10.59
N GLN A 320 -6.57 20.75 11.03
CA GLN A 320 -7.84 21.49 10.99
C GLN A 320 -8.30 21.79 9.56
N LYS A 321 -7.35 22.01 8.64
CA LYS A 321 -7.63 22.36 7.25
C LYS A 321 -8.27 21.21 6.47
N VAL A 322 -7.99 19.98 6.86
CA VAL A 322 -8.43 18.78 6.15
C VAL A 322 -9.59 18.05 6.84
N GLU A 323 -9.95 18.46 8.05
CA GLU A 323 -11.04 17.87 8.85
C GLU A 323 -10.98 16.33 8.97
N VAL A 324 -9.77 15.75 8.87
CA VAL A 324 -9.54 14.30 8.98
C VAL A 324 -8.62 13.99 10.17
N ASP A 325 -8.82 12.81 10.76
CA ASP A 325 -7.99 12.30 11.84
C ASP A 325 -6.61 11.83 11.33
N CYS A 326 -5.72 12.80 11.06
CA CYS A 326 -4.36 12.51 10.56
C CYS A 326 -3.53 11.62 11.50
N ALA A 327 -3.90 11.51 12.78
CA ALA A 327 -3.19 10.67 13.75
C ALA A 327 -3.76 9.26 13.86
N ASN A 328 -4.80 8.90 13.10
CA ASN A 328 -5.55 7.65 13.22
C ASN A 328 -5.93 7.34 14.68
N SER A 329 -6.38 8.37 15.40
CA SER A 329 -6.72 8.26 16.82
C SER A 329 -7.92 7.34 17.05
N TYR A 330 -8.90 7.35 16.14
CA TYR A 330 -10.06 6.48 16.23
C TYR A 330 -9.68 5.00 16.21
N LYS A 331 -8.73 4.60 15.35
CA LYS A 331 -8.19 3.23 15.33
C LYS A 331 -7.59 2.81 16.68
N LYS A 332 -6.93 3.75 17.37
CA LYS A 332 -6.30 3.53 18.68
C LYS A 332 -7.29 3.53 19.84
N LEU A 333 -8.48 4.12 19.64
CA LEU A 333 -9.53 4.23 20.65
C LEU A 333 -9.96 2.86 21.18
N GLY A 334 -10.16 1.89 20.29
CA GLY A 334 -10.61 0.54 20.66
C GLY A 334 -9.69 -0.18 21.65
N GLY A 335 -8.36 0.07 21.54
CA GLY A 335 -7.36 -0.52 22.42
C GLY A 335 -7.13 0.24 23.72
N GLN A 336 -7.32 1.56 23.73
CA GLN A 336 -6.98 2.42 24.88
C GLN A 336 -8.19 2.86 25.71
N ARG A 337 -9.34 3.11 25.07
CA ARG A 337 -10.56 3.61 25.72
C ARG A 337 -11.78 2.86 25.20
N ARG A 338 -11.89 1.61 25.63
CA ARG A 338 -13.00 0.73 25.24
C ARG A 338 -14.39 1.32 25.55
N ASP A 339 -14.50 2.06 26.64
CA ASP A 339 -15.72 2.79 27.04
C ASP A 339 -16.15 3.80 25.97
N TRP A 340 -15.22 4.60 25.46
CA TRP A 340 -15.51 5.57 24.40
C TRP A 340 -15.71 4.89 23.06
N TYR A 341 -14.92 3.88 22.74
CA TYR A 341 -15.10 3.11 21.51
C TYR A 341 -16.55 2.58 21.39
N LEU A 342 -17.12 2.03 22.47
CA LEU A 342 -18.49 1.53 22.47
C LEU A 342 -19.54 2.62 22.25
N LEU A 343 -19.25 3.88 22.58
CA LEU A 343 -20.14 5.01 22.30
C LEU A 343 -20.15 5.36 20.82
N TYR A 344 -18.97 5.35 20.19
CA TYR A 344 -18.79 5.85 18.83
C TYR A 344 -18.82 4.76 17.73
N GLN A 345 -18.76 3.47 18.08
CA GLN A 345 -18.70 2.37 17.09
C GLN A 345 -19.86 2.37 16.09
N LYS A 346 -21.02 2.91 16.45
CA LYS A 346 -22.21 3.00 15.58
C LYS A 346 -22.29 4.31 14.81
N GLN A 347 -21.59 5.32 15.23
CA GLN A 347 -21.58 6.67 14.67
C GLN A 347 -20.15 7.26 14.74
N PRO A 348 -19.21 6.70 13.98
CA PRO A 348 -17.80 7.13 14.04
C PRO A 348 -17.60 8.58 13.58
N GLU A 349 -18.48 9.13 12.73
CA GLU A 349 -18.43 10.56 12.36
C GLU A 349 -18.66 11.48 13.55
N GLN A 350 -19.43 11.03 14.56
CA GLN A 350 -19.65 11.81 15.77
C GLN A 350 -18.38 11.91 16.62
N TYR A 351 -17.49 10.90 16.53
CA TYR A 351 -16.19 10.93 17.21
C TYR A 351 -15.36 12.14 16.75
N GLU A 352 -15.22 12.34 15.46
CA GLU A 352 -14.41 13.43 14.92
C GLU A 352 -14.97 14.81 15.25
N LYS A 353 -16.31 14.95 15.24
CA LYS A 353 -16.98 16.19 15.64
C LYS A 353 -16.84 16.49 17.14
N ASP A 354 -16.78 15.44 17.95
CA ASP A 354 -16.74 15.54 19.39
C ASP A 354 -15.32 15.69 19.94
N MET A 355 -14.30 15.16 19.23
CA MET A 355 -12.95 15.07 19.75
C MET A 355 -12.10 16.28 19.36
N GLU A 356 -11.52 16.93 20.36
CA GLU A 356 -10.48 17.93 20.20
C GLU A 356 -9.11 17.22 20.15
N ILE A 357 -8.42 17.25 19.02
CA ILE A 357 -7.07 16.70 18.88
C ILE A 357 -6.05 17.82 19.02
N ILE A 358 -5.17 17.68 20.00
CA ILE A 358 -4.07 18.61 20.24
C ILE A 358 -2.76 17.93 19.89
N TYR A 359 -2.01 18.54 18.99
CA TYR A 359 -0.66 18.10 18.65
C TYR A 359 0.35 18.68 19.64
N ARG A 360 1.25 17.82 20.14
CA ARG A 360 2.42 18.19 20.93
C ARG A 360 3.66 17.62 20.28
N VAL A 361 4.66 18.48 20.13
CA VAL A 361 5.88 18.11 19.41
C VAL A 361 7.07 18.29 20.33
N LYS A 362 7.93 17.25 20.38
CA LYS A 362 9.25 17.27 21.03
C LYS A 362 10.29 16.88 20.01
N VAL A 363 11.28 17.74 19.80
CA VAL A 363 12.32 17.49 18.82
C VAL A 363 13.67 17.43 19.50
N ASP A 364 14.37 16.32 19.24
CA ASP A 364 15.80 16.23 19.55
C ASP A 364 16.61 16.83 18.39
N TRP A 365 17.00 18.10 18.56
CA TRP A 365 17.64 18.87 17.51
C TRP A 365 19.11 18.50 17.33
N VAL A 366 19.45 17.98 16.16
CA VAL A 366 20.82 17.68 15.74
C VAL A 366 21.48 18.98 15.26
N ASN A 367 22.76 19.20 15.60
CA ASN A 367 23.59 20.34 15.17
C ASN A 367 23.15 21.75 15.65
N MET A 368 22.21 21.86 16.56
CA MET A 368 21.93 23.12 17.23
C MET A 368 22.77 23.24 18.51
N GLY A 369 24.04 23.52 18.45
CA GLY A 369 24.95 23.57 19.61
C GLY A 369 24.32 23.91 20.97
N GLU A 370 24.96 23.51 22.07
CA GLU A 370 24.51 23.78 23.45
C GLU A 370 24.39 25.28 23.75
#